data_951ff40fd7e89db2580e444f7c8f50da
#
_entry.id   951ff40fd7e89db2580e444f7c8f50da
#
_cell.length_a   1.000
_cell.length_b   1.000
_cell.length_c   1.000
_cell.angle_alpha   90.00
_cell.angle_beta   90.00
_cell.angle_gamma   90.00
#
_symmetry.space_group_name_H-M   'P 1'
#
loop_
_entity.id
_entity.type
_entity.pdbx_description
1 polymer ?
#
loop_
_entity_poly.entity_id
_entity_poly.type
_entity_poly.pdbx_seq_one_letter_code
_entity_poly.pdbx_strand_id
1 'polypeptide(L)'
;MTIHGNRRKFTVGQYHRMGEVGILGDEDRVELVQGDVVELAVIRSRHAATVARLAQLFASRLGARAVPWVQSPLSLPGHQSEPVPDLMLLAPRPDFYAGAFPEAAAVRLLVEVADASLHYDRQKKLPLYARAGLAEAWVANVDARRLEIHRNPGRLRYRSVRLPTPDEPFAPAAFPDLKLKLRDLFG
;
A
#
# COMPACT_ATOMS: atom_id res chain seq x y z
N MET A 1 9.07 3.79 -41.48
CA MET A 1 7.88 4.05 -40.64
C MET A 1 8.25 3.67 -39.22
N THR A 2 8.58 4.65 -38.35
CA THR A 2 9.00 4.37 -36.97
C THR A 2 7.76 4.24 -36.10
N ILE A 3 7.44 3.02 -35.68
CA ILE A 3 6.32 2.77 -34.75
C ILE A 3 6.77 3.26 -33.36
N HIS A 4 6.28 4.41 -32.93
CA HIS A 4 6.39 4.84 -31.55
C HIS A 4 5.30 4.10 -30.77
N GLY A 5 5.69 2.96 -30.18
CA GLY A 5 4.78 2.15 -29.38
C GLY A 5 4.43 2.84 -28.06
N ASN A 6 3.42 3.69 -28.06
CA ASN A 6 2.80 4.16 -26.83
C ASN A 6 2.00 3.02 -26.20
N ARG A 7 2.34 2.61 -24.98
CA ARG A 7 1.50 1.68 -24.21
C ARG A 7 0.14 2.32 -23.98
N ARG A 8 -0.92 1.57 -24.28
CA ARG A 8 -2.29 2.00 -23.94
C ARG A 8 -2.46 1.96 -22.43
N LYS A 9 -2.99 3.05 -21.88
CA LYS A 9 -3.32 3.16 -20.46
C LYS A 9 -4.81 2.91 -20.25
N PHE A 10 -5.15 2.24 -19.16
CA PHE A 10 -6.52 1.94 -18.79
C PHE A 10 -6.98 2.84 -17.65
N THR A 11 -8.26 3.19 -17.63
CA THR A 11 -8.91 3.81 -16.48
C THR A 11 -9.35 2.73 -15.49
N VAL A 12 -9.64 3.10 -14.24
CA VAL A 12 -10.19 2.17 -13.22
C VAL A 12 -11.48 1.52 -13.73
N GLY A 13 -12.38 2.28 -14.37
CA GLY A 13 -13.62 1.72 -14.94
C GLY A 13 -13.37 0.71 -16.07
N GLN A 14 -12.34 0.91 -16.91
CA GLN A 14 -11.96 -0.07 -17.93
C GLN A 14 -11.34 -1.33 -17.29
N TYR A 15 -10.55 -1.17 -16.24
CA TYR A 15 -9.97 -2.28 -15.49
C TYR A 15 -11.07 -3.13 -14.84
N HIS A 16 -12.05 -2.51 -14.17
CA HIS A 16 -13.20 -3.24 -13.62
C HIS A 16 -13.99 -3.96 -14.72
N ARG A 17 -14.19 -3.29 -15.86
CA ARG A 17 -14.89 -3.91 -17.00
C ARG A 17 -14.16 -5.14 -17.55
N MET A 18 -12.81 -5.20 -17.48
CA MET A 18 -12.06 -6.41 -17.85
C MET A 18 -12.40 -7.60 -16.93
N GLY A 19 -12.56 -7.35 -15.63
CA GLY A 19 -13.05 -8.37 -14.69
C GLY A 19 -14.47 -8.82 -15.00
N GLU A 20 -15.41 -7.86 -15.18
CA GLU A 20 -16.81 -8.16 -15.45
C GLU A 20 -17.04 -9.01 -16.72
N VAL A 21 -16.21 -8.83 -17.75
CA VAL A 21 -16.33 -9.58 -19.02
C VAL A 21 -15.38 -10.78 -19.11
N GLY A 22 -14.66 -11.10 -18.03
CA GLY A 22 -13.80 -12.27 -17.96
C GLY A 22 -12.48 -12.17 -18.73
N ILE A 23 -12.00 -10.95 -19.06
CA ILE A 23 -10.63 -10.75 -19.59
C ILE A 23 -9.62 -10.92 -18.47
N LEU A 24 -9.96 -10.45 -17.26
CA LEU A 24 -9.25 -10.76 -16.01
C LEU A 24 -10.15 -11.66 -15.18
N GLY A 25 -9.66 -12.82 -14.82
CA GLY A 25 -10.39 -13.80 -14.01
C GLY A 25 -9.99 -13.73 -12.52
N ASP A 26 -10.67 -14.52 -11.69
CA ASP A 26 -10.44 -14.58 -10.24
C ASP A 26 -9.02 -15.07 -9.88
N GLU A 27 -8.37 -15.80 -10.78
CA GLU A 27 -7.00 -16.30 -10.61
C GLU A 27 -5.93 -15.24 -11.01
N ASP A 28 -6.32 -14.16 -11.69
CA ASP A 28 -5.41 -13.11 -12.12
C ASP A 28 -5.06 -12.20 -10.94
N ARG A 29 -3.86 -12.38 -10.40
CA ARG A 29 -3.33 -11.55 -9.32
C ARG A 29 -2.69 -10.29 -9.91
N VAL A 30 -3.50 -9.30 -10.18
CA VAL A 30 -3.07 -8.05 -10.84
C VAL A 30 -3.52 -6.82 -10.06
N GLU A 31 -2.84 -5.70 -10.29
CA GLU A 31 -3.23 -4.37 -9.82
C GLU A 31 -3.17 -3.36 -10.97
N LEU A 32 -3.91 -2.26 -10.87
CA LEU A 32 -3.81 -1.15 -11.82
C LEU A 32 -2.92 -0.04 -11.26
N VAL A 33 -1.80 0.25 -11.91
CA VAL A 33 -0.88 1.31 -11.49
C VAL A 33 -0.61 2.26 -12.65
N GLN A 34 -1.08 3.50 -12.54
CA GLN A 34 -0.94 4.56 -13.56
C GLN A 34 -1.42 4.10 -14.95
N GLY A 35 -2.51 3.33 -14.95
CA GLY A 35 -3.13 2.78 -16.15
C GLY A 35 -2.46 1.54 -16.73
N ASP A 36 -1.40 1.02 -16.13
CA ASP A 36 -0.82 -0.29 -16.47
C ASP A 36 -1.44 -1.36 -15.57
N VAL A 37 -1.87 -2.48 -16.16
CA VAL A 37 -2.20 -3.71 -15.44
C VAL A 37 -0.89 -4.44 -15.16
N VAL A 38 -0.61 -4.71 -13.90
CA VAL A 38 0.66 -5.24 -13.43
C VAL A 38 0.41 -6.49 -12.59
N GLU A 39 1.11 -7.57 -12.87
CA GLU A 39 1.05 -8.79 -12.08
C GLU A 39 1.67 -8.58 -10.68
N LEU A 40 0.99 -9.08 -9.66
CA LEU A 40 1.51 -9.09 -8.28
C LEU A 40 2.54 -10.20 -8.11
N ALA A 41 3.60 -9.89 -7.40
CA ALA A 41 4.63 -10.88 -7.08
C ALA A 41 4.07 -12.05 -6.25
N VAL A 42 4.68 -13.22 -6.38
CA VAL A 42 4.35 -14.39 -5.57
C VAL A 42 4.64 -14.10 -4.10
N ILE A 43 3.66 -14.31 -3.25
CA ILE A 43 3.79 -14.15 -1.80
C ILE A 43 4.67 -15.26 -1.24
N ARG A 44 5.74 -14.88 -0.54
CA ARG A 44 6.62 -15.80 0.18
C ARG A 44 6.29 -15.84 1.67
N SER A 45 6.71 -16.88 2.36
CA SER A 45 6.37 -17.11 3.78
C SER A 45 6.80 -15.96 4.72
N ARG A 46 7.99 -15.38 4.50
CA ARG A 46 8.48 -14.24 5.31
C ARG A 46 7.62 -13.00 5.11
N HIS A 47 7.25 -12.70 3.87
CA HIS A 47 6.32 -11.62 3.53
C HIS A 47 4.99 -11.84 4.25
N ALA A 48 4.34 -12.99 4.04
CA ALA A 48 3.06 -13.33 4.66
C ALA A 48 3.10 -13.23 6.19
N ALA A 49 4.17 -13.74 6.81
CA ALA A 49 4.35 -13.67 8.26
C ALA A 49 4.48 -12.21 8.76
N THR A 50 5.18 -11.35 8.01
CA THR A 50 5.31 -9.92 8.37
C THR A 50 3.98 -9.20 8.23
N VAL A 51 3.23 -9.44 7.14
CA VAL A 51 1.88 -8.87 6.96
C VAL A 51 0.95 -9.32 8.09
N ALA A 52 0.91 -10.62 8.41
CA ALA A 52 0.09 -11.16 9.49
C ALA A 52 0.44 -10.55 10.85
N ARG A 53 1.74 -10.41 11.15
CA ARG A 53 2.23 -9.77 12.38
C ARG A 53 1.78 -8.32 12.49
N LEU A 54 1.93 -7.54 11.40
CA LEU A 54 1.50 -6.13 11.35
C LEU A 54 -0.01 -6.03 11.52
N ALA A 55 -0.79 -6.86 10.84
CA ALA A 55 -2.24 -6.86 10.95
C ALA A 55 -2.70 -7.14 12.39
N GLN A 56 -2.14 -8.16 13.05
CA GLN A 56 -2.42 -8.49 14.43
C GLN A 56 -1.98 -7.38 15.39
N LEU A 57 -0.78 -6.82 15.19
CA LEU A 57 -0.24 -5.72 16.01
C LEU A 57 -1.18 -4.52 15.99
N PHE A 58 -1.56 -4.06 14.81
CA PHE A 58 -2.42 -2.88 14.68
C PHE A 58 -3.84 -3.16 15.15
N ALA A 59 -4.43 -4.31 14.83
CA ALA A 59 -5.75 -4.68 15.33
C ALA A 59 -5.80 -4.69 16.86
N SER A 60 -4.81 -5.32 17.52
CA SER A 60 -4.77 -5.42 18.98
C SER A 60 -4.50 -4.09 19.68
N ARG A 61 -3.67 -3.22 19.08
CA ARG A 61 -3.24 -1.96 19.71
C ARG A 61 -4.17 -0.78 19.41
N LEU A 62 -4.85 -0.80 18.27
CA LEU A 62 -5.72 0.31 17.86
C LEU A 62 -7.21 0.03 18.11
N GLY A 63 -7.64 -1.24 18.12
CA GLY A 63 -9.05 -1.59 18.29
C GLY A 63 -9.96 -0.83 17.32
N ALA A 64 -10.99 -0.19 17.83
CA ALA A 64 -11.94 0.59 17.02
C ALA A 64 -11.38 1.90 16.43
N ARG A 65 -10.14 2.29 16.72
CA ARG A 65 -9.52 3.54 16.22
C ARG A 65 -9.14 3.47 14.75
N ALA A 66 -8.98 2.28 14.19
CA ALA A 66 -8.66 2.06 12.78
C ALA A 66 -9.22 0.72 12.31
N VAL A 67 -9.49 0.62 11.01
CA VAL A 67 -9.81 -0.64 10.33
C VAL A 67 -8.54 -1.13 9.61
N PRO A 68 -7.92 -2.23 10.05
CA PRO A 68 -6.85 -2.87 9.26
C PRO A 68 -7.41 -3.43 7.96
N TRP A 69 -6.85 -3.02 6.82
CA TRP A 69 -7.24 -3.41 5.48
C TRP A 69 -6.06 -4.11 4.81
N VAL A 70 -6.15 -5.42 4.69
CA VAL A 70 -5.02 -6.28 4.32
C VAL A 70 -5.16 -6.74 2.90
N GLN A 71 -4.10 -6.55 2.10
CA GLN A 71 -3.96 -7.03 0.71
C GLN A 71 -5.22 -6.84 -0.12
N SER A 72 -5.78 -5.65 -0.05
CA SER A 72 -7.04 -5.28 -0.69
C SER A 72 -6.92 -3.94 -1.38
N PRO A 73 -7.71 -3.68 -2.44
CA PRO A 73 -7.54 -2.50 -3.29
C PRO A 73 -7.69 -1.16 -2.56
N LEU A 74 -6.93 -0.18 -3.06
CA LEU A 74 -7.06 1.24 -2.77
C LEU A 74 -7.50 1.97 -4.05
N SER A 75 -8.67 2.59 -4.04
CA SER A 75 -9.19 3.30 -5.21
C SER A 75 -8.55 4.68 -5.37
N LEU A 76 -7.87 4.90 -6.49
CA LEU A 76 -7.22 6.16 -6.85
C LEU A 76 -7.61 6.58 -8.28
N PRO A 77 -8.90 6.84 -8.57
CA PRO A 77 -9.39 7.05 -9.94
C PRO A 77 -8.77 8.28 -10.60
N GLY A 78 -8.50 9.35 -9.84
CA GLY A 78 -7.79 10.54 -10.34
C GLY A 78 -6.35 10.28 -10.82
N HIS A 79 -5.79 9.10 -10.49
CA HIS A 79 -4.46 8.64 -10.90
C HIS A 79 -4.50 7.41 -11.80
N GLN A 80 -5.69 7.03 -12.30
CA GLN A 80 -5.90 5.81 -13.09
C GLN A 80 -5.26 4.58 -12.42
N SER A 81 -5.51 4.42 -11.12
CA SER A 81 -4.84 3.41 -10.32
C SER A 81 -5.77 2.78 -9.30
N GLU A 82 -5.58 1.50 -9.10
CA GLU A 82 -6.17 0.71 -8.04
C GLU A 82 -5.12 -0.31 -7.56
N PRO A 83 -4.09 0.19 -6.83
CA PRO A 83 -3.06 -0.68 -6.27
C PRO A 83 -3.62 -1.54 -5.13
N VAL A 84 -2.92 -2.64 -4.86
CA VAL A 84 -3.21 -3.55 -3.74
C VAL A 84 -2.06 -3.46 -2.73
N PRO A 85 -2.11 -2.53 -1.75
CA PRO A 85 -1.12 -2.46 -0.69
C PRO A 85 -1.19 -3.67 0.24
N ASP A 86 -0.06 -4.03 0.85
CA ASP A 86 -0.02 -5.16 1.78
C ASP A 86 -0.85 -4.92 3.04
N LEU A 87 -0.85 -3.67 3.56
CA LEU A 87 -1.71 -3.30 4.69
C LEU A 87 -2.00 -1.80 4.68
N MET A 88 -3.23 -1.44 4.96
CA MET A 88 -3.63 -0.09 5.27
C MET A 88 -4.32 -0.01 6.63
N LEU A 89 -4.18 1.11 7.32
CA LEU A 89 -5.01 1.49 8.44
C LEU A 89 -5.99 2.55 7.94
N LEU A 90 -7.26 2.21 7.91
CA LEU A 90 -8.31 3.09 7.43
C LEU A 90 -9.05 3.78 8.59
N ALA A 91 -9.64 4.93 8.30
CA ALA A 91 -10.60 5.56 9.20
C ALA A 91 -11.75 4.59 9.50
N PRO A 92 -12.24 4.52 10.75
CA PRO A 92 -13.39 3.69 11.06
C PRO A 92 -14.63 4.11 10.28
N ARG A 93 -15.34 3.10 9.72
CA ARG A 93 -16.65 3.24 9.08
C ARG A 93 -17.56 2.11 9.54
N PRO A 94 -18.85 2.38 9.82
CA PRO A 94 -19.80 1.34 10.27
C PRO A 94 -20.01 0.19 9.26
N ASP A 95 -19.93 0.51 7.96
CA ASP A 95 -20.08 -0.45 6.86
C ASP A 95 -18.77 -1.17 6.47
N PHE A 96 -17.64 -0.88 7.16
CA PHE A 96 -16.33 -1.44 6.84
C PHE A 96 -15.97 -1.36 5.34
N TYR A 97 -16.38 -0.28 4.67
CA TYR A 97 -16.16 -0.06 3.24
C TYR A 97 -16.83 -1.10 2.31
N ALA A 98 -17.94 -1.72 2.75
CA ALA A 98 -18.64 -2.74 1.98
C ALA A 98 -19.22 -2.22 0.64
N GLY A 99 -19.54 -0.92 0.55
CA GLY A 99 -20.15 -0.32 -0.65
C GLY A 99 -19.16 0.09 -1.73
N ALA A 100 -17.89 0.35 -1.38
CA ALA A 100 -16.84 0.77 -2.32
C ALA A 100 -15.45 0.65 -1.67
N PHE A 101 -14.42 0.42 -2.47
CA PHE A 101 -13.04 0.44 -1.98
C PHE A 101 -12.67 1.80 -1.38
N PRO A 102 -11.79 1.81 -0.35
CA PRO A 102 -11.35 3.05 0.27
C PRO A 102 -10.57 3.92 -0.73
N GLU A 103 -10.71 5.24 -0.57
CA GLU A 103 -9.92 6.24 -1.28
C GLU A 103 -8.84 6.83 -0.37
N ALA A 104 -7.91 7.61 -0.95
CA ALA A 104 -6.76 8.19 -0.24
C ALA A 104 -7.12 8.91 1.06
N ALA A 105 -8.24 9.63 1.11
CA ALA A 105 -8.70 10.38 2.28
C ALA A 105 -9.04 9.49 3.50
N ALA A 106 -9.38 8.22 3.26
CA ALA A 106 -9.68 7.26 4.31
C ALA A 106 -8.41 6.66 4.95
N VAL A 107 -7.27 6.73 4.26
CA VAL A 107 -6.02 6.07 4.68
C VAL A 107 -5.32 6.88 5.77
N ARG A 108 -5.08 6.25 6.91
CA ARG A 108 -4.31 6.79 8.04
C ARG A 108 -2.85 6.39 7.99
N LEU A 109 -2.57 5.21 7.45
CA LEU A 109 -1.24 4.67 7.19
C LEU A 109 -1.35 3.66 6.07
N LEU A 110 -0.39 3.63 5.16
CA LEU A 110 -0.20 2.56 4.19
C LEU A 110 1.14 1.89 4.43
N VAL A 111 1.19 0.56 4.35
CA VAL A 111 2.41 -0.25 4.52
C VAL A 111 2.56 -1.18 3.33
N GLU A 112 3.70 -1.10 2.66
CA GLU A 112 4.20 -2.11 1.74
C GLU A 112 5.23 -2.98 2.46
N VAL A 113 5.08 -4.28 2.34
CA VAL A 113 6.00 -5.28 2.89
C VAL A 113 6.87 -5.80 1.76
N ALA A 114 8.05 -5.22 1.61
CA ALA A 114 8.94 -5.47 0.48
C ALA A 114 9.86 -6.66 0.73
N ASP A 115 9.77 -7.65 -0.13
CA ASP A 115 10.73 -8.75 -0.33
C ASP A 115 11.39 -8.52 -1.71
N ALA A 116 10.86 -9.12 -2.77
CA ALA A 116 11.35 -8.91 -4.15
C ALA A 116 10.83 -7.60 -4.77
N SER A 117 9.77 -7.01 -4.23
CA SER A 117 9.08 -5.82 -4.77
C SER A 117 9.74 -4.48 -4.45
N LEU A 118 10.75 -4.43 -3.58
CA LEU A 118 11.32 -3.19 -3.02
C LEU A 118 11.61 -2.10 -4.06
N HIS A 119 12.19 -2.47 -5.19
CA HIS A 119 12.49 -1.52 -6.26
C HIS A 119 11.21 -0.94 -6.88
N TYR A 120 10.23 -1.80 -7.15
CA TYR A 120 8.94 -1.40 -7.71
C TYR A 120 8.17 -0.50 -6.74
N ASP A 121 8.11 -0.86 -5.46
CA ASP A 121 7.45 -0.07 -4.43
C ASP A 121 8.03 1.34 -4.34
N ARG A 122 9.36 1.44 -4.31
CA ARG A 122 10.06 2.73 -4.25
C ARG A 122 9.91 3.58 -5.53
N GLN A 123 9.92 2.96 -6.72
CA GLN A 123 9.96 3.67 -8.00
C GLN A 123 8.57 3.93 -8.60
N LYS A 124 7.58 3.13 -8.24
CA LYS A 124 6.23 3.21 -8.82
C LYS A 124 5.16 3.53 -7.78
N LYS A 125 5.06 2.72 -6.72
CA LYS A 125 3.97 2.84 -5.74
C LYS A 125 4.14 4.06 -4.83
N LEU A 126 5.29 4.27 -4.19
CA LEU A 126 5.52 5.44 -3.33
C LEU A 126 5.30 6.79 -4.03
N PRO A 127 5.81 7.02 -5.27
CA PRO A 127 5.47 8.23 -6.00
C PRO A 127 3.98 8.39 -6.30
N LEU A 128 3.27 7.29 -6.60
CA LEU A 128 1.82 7.29 -6.78
C LEU A 128 1.12 7.72 -5.48
N TYR A 129 1.46 7.12 -4.36
CA TYR A 129 0.88 7.43 -3.05
C TYR A 129 1.12 8.88 -2.63
N ALA A 130 2.33 9.40 -2.86
CA ALA A 130 2.64 10.81 -2.61
C ALA A 130 1.77 11.75 -3.47
N ARG A 131 1.60 11.47 -4.78
CA ARG A 131 0.73 12.27 -5.66
C ARG A 131 -0.74 12.19 -5.26
N ALA A 132 -1.18 11.04 -4.78
CA ALA A 132 -2.53 10.84 -4.28
C ALA A 132 -2.78 11.50 -2.92
N GLY A 133 -1.73 12.10 -2.30
CA GLY A 133 -1.85 12.83 -1.04
C GLY A 133 -1.90 11.96 0.21
N LEU A 134 -1.50 10.67 0.14
CA LEU A 134 -1.41 9.82 1.32
C LEU A 134 -0.38 10.40 2.29
N ALA A 135 -0.82 10.75 3.49
CA ALA A 135 -0.01 11.50 4.46
C ALA A 135 1.25 10.72 4.89
N GLU A 136 1.15 9.40 4.98
CA GLU A 136 2.24 8.52 5.44
C GLU A 136 2.19 7.17 4.73
N ALA A 137 3.34 6.72 4.25
CA ALA A 137 3.55 5.37 3.73
C ALA A 137 4.82 4.77 4.34
N TRP A 138 4.76 3.49 4.68
CA TRP A 138 5.89 2.71 5.18
C TRP A 138 6.31 1.67 4.16
N VAL A 139 7.62 1.42 4.06
CA VAL A 139 8.16 0.27 3.34
C VAL A 139 8.96 -0.58 4.31
N ALA A 140 8.43 -1.75 4.63
CA ALA A 140 9.04 -2.74 5.50
C ALA A 140 9.85 -3.74 4.67
N ASN A 141 11.16 -3.53 4.56
CA ASN A 141 12.07 -4.44 3.87
C ASN A 141 12.32 -5.67 4.75
N VAL A 142 11.76 -6.81 4.37
CA VAL A 142 11.78 -8.05 5.15
C VAL A 142 13.20 -8.63 5.26
N ASP A 143 13.94 -8.67 4.16
CA ASP A 143 15.29 -9.25 4.13
C ASP A 143 16.30 -8.44 4.95
N ALA A 144 16.25 -7.12 4.79
CA ALA A 144 17.14 -6.23 5.53
C ALA A 144 16.66 -5.92 6.96
N ARG A 145 15.42 -6.32 7.33
CA ARG A 145 14.75 -5.98 8.59
C ARG A 145 14.78 -4.47 8.87
N ARG A 146 14.50 -3.67 7.85
CA ARG A 146 14.54 -2.20 7.87
C ARG A 146 13.18 -1.63 7.52
N LEU A 147 12.87 -0.51 8.14
CA LEU A 147 11.66 0.26 7.87
C LEU A 147 12.03 1.62 7.29
N GLU A 148 11.34 2.01 6.22
CA GLU A 148 11.33 3.36 5.68
C GLU A 148 10.00 4.01 6.02
N ILE A 149 10.03 5.15 6.69
CA ILE A 149 8.85 5.96 7.02
C ILE A 149 8.85 7.18 6.10
N HIS A 150 7.93 7.20 5.15
CA HIS A 150 7.78 8.26 4.17
C HIS A 150 6.63 9.20 4.57
N ARG A 151 6.92 10.51 4.69
CA ARG A 151 5.94 11.55 5.12
C ARG A 151 6.03 12.80 4.25
N ASN A 152 5.07 13.71 4.45
CA ASN A 152 5.00 14.98 3.73
C ASN A 152 4.91 14.77 2.21
N PRO A 153 3.76 14.27 1.72
CA PRO A 153 3.56 14.01 0.31
C PRO A 153 3.78 15.26 -0.55
N GLY A 154 4.43 15.09 -1.67
CA GLY A 154 4.67 16.11 -2.67
C GLY A 154 4.19 15.67 -4.05
N ARG A 155 4.34 16.53 -5.05
CA ARG A 155 3.87 16.24 -6.42
C ARG A 155 4.53 15.02 -7.07
N LEU A 156 5.77 14.67 -6.68
CA LEU A 156 6.52 13.58 -7.30
C LEU A 156 6.91 12.48 -6.31
N ARG A 157 7.09 12.83 -5.03
CA ARG A 157 7.57 11.94 -3.98
C ARG A 157 7.28 12.49 -2.59
N TYR A 158 7.43 11.67 -1.58
CA TYR A 158 7.48 12.12 -0.19
C TYR A 158 8.74 12.99 0.02
N ARG A 159 8.58 14.06 0.81
CA ARG A 159 9.66 15.02 1.11
C ARG A 159 10.51 14.61 2.30
N SER A 160 10.00 13.72 3.13
CA SER A 160 10.68 13.23 4.32
C SER A 160 10.72 11.71 4.30
N VAL A 161 11.91 11.15 4.54
CA VAL A 161 12.12 9.72 4.72
C VAL A 161 12.93 9.53 5.99
N ARG A 162 12.42 8.72 6.93
CA ARG A 162 13.11 8.34 8.17
C ARG A 162 13.37 6.83 8.15
N LEU A 163 14.56 6.45 8.60
CA LEU A 163 14.98 5.05 8.79
C LEU A 163 15.27 4.86 10.27
N PRO A 164 14.31 4.37 11.06
CA PRO A 164 14.56 4.15 12.49
C PRO A 164 15.61 3.07 12.69
N THR A 165 16.46 3.27 13.73
CA THR A 165 17.40 2.25 14.18
C THR A 165 16.67 1.16 15.00
N PRO A 166 17.28 -0.02 15.26
CA PRO A 166 16.59 -1.13 15.90
C PRO A 166 15.92 -0.79 17.24
N ASP A 167 16.55 0.05 18.06
CA ASP A 167 16.04 0.41 19.39
C ASP A 167 15.30 1.75 19.42
N GLU A 168 15.36 2.50 18.35
CA GLU A 168 14.69 3.79 18.24
C GLU A 168 13.17 3.61 18.15
N PRO A 169 12.38 4.24 19.06
CA PRO A 169 10.94 4.16 18.97
C PRO A 169 10.41 5.04 17.82
N PHE A 170 9.40 4.54 17.14
CA PHE A 170 8.65 5.27 16.13
C PHE A 170 7.15 5.04 16.30
N ALA A 171 6.34 5.85 15.64
CA ALA A 171 4.90 5.74 15.66
C ALA A 171 4.30 6.21 14.32
N PRO A 172 3.15 5.66 13.89
CA PRO A 172 2.40 6.27 12.80
C PRO A 172 1.99 7.71 13.15
N ALA A 173 2.03 8.61 12.18
CA ALA A 173 1.67 10.01 12.41
C ALA A 173 0.22 10.17 12.93
N ALA A 174 -0.69 9.34 12.41
CA ALA A 174 -2.08 9.33 12.86
C ALA A 174 -2.29 8.73 14.26
N PHE A 175 -1.30 8.01 14.81
CA PHE A 175 -1.36 7.35 16.12
C PHE A 175 -0.06 7.57 16.90
N PRO A 176 0.24 8.81 17.33
CA PRO A 176 1.53 9.16 17.95
C PRO A 176 1.76 8.50 19.32
N ASP A 177 0.71 8.02 19.95
CA ASP A 177 0.73 7.24 21.18
C ASP A 177 1.17 5.78 20.96
N LEU A 178 1.03 5.24 19.74
CA LEU A 178 1.44 3.88 19.40
C LEU A 178 2.95 3.80 19.16
N LYS A 179 3.72 3.67 20.23
CA LYS A 179 5.18 3.53 20.16
C LYS A 179 5.56 2.11 19.78
N LEU A 180 6.31 1.97 18.69
CA LEU A 180 6.79 0.72 18.11
C LEU A 180 8.30 0.74 17.98
N LYS A 181 8.91 -0.46 17.90
CA LYS A 181 10.30 -0.69 17.51
C LYS A 181 10.35 -1.68 16.34
N LEU A 182 11.50 -1.77 15.65
CA LEU A 182 11.63 -2.68 14.50
C LEU A 182 11.32 -4.15 14.84
N ARG A 183 11.65 -4.60 16.07
CA ARG A 183 11.31 -5.94 16.54
C ARG A 183 9.80 -6.23 16.58
N ASP A 184 8.98 -5.21 16.74
CA ASP A 184 7.52 -5.38 16.75
C ASP A 184 6.98 -5.72 15.35
N LEU A 185 7.72 -5.34 14.31
CA LEU A 185 7.37 -5.61 12.91
C LEU A 185 7.98 -6.92 12.41
N PHE A 186 9.22 -7.19 12.78
CA PHE A 186 10.01 -8.27 12.19
C PHE A 186 10.24 -9.47 13.14
N GLY A 187 9.95 -9.35 14.41
CA GLY A 187 10.19 -10.36 15.44
C GLY A 187 11.60 -10.35 16.02
#